data_b1b2e81fc1af906487c46ab36d4472a6
#
_entry.id   b1b2e81fc1af906487c46ab36d4472a6
#
_cell.length_a   1.000
_cell.length_b   1.000
_cell.length_c   1.000
_cell.angle_alpha   90.00
_cell.angle_beta   90.00
_cell.angle_gamma   90.00
#
_symmetry.space_group_name_H-M   'P 1'
#
loop_
_entity.id
_entity.type
_entity.pdbx_description
1 polymer ?
#
loop_
_entity_poly.entity_id
_entity_poly.type
_entity_poly.pdbx_seq_one_letter_code
_entity_poly.pdbx_strand_id
1 'polypeptide(L)' 'MGHFTLYVLNMDTRSIYIMDSMHIPSWFKGDHPSMHYIHNIHYIANNMNAAMELANPTWKDDIYMWRRIVPTWVPRTLNW' A
#
# COMPACT_ATOMS: atom_id res chain seq x y z
N MET A 1 -6.97 -14.63 -16.59
CA MET A 1 -5.98 -13.75 -16.18
C MET A 1 -6.30 -13.03 -14.88
N GLY A 2 -5.47 -13.12 -13.94
CA GLY A 2 -5.72 -12.49 -12.67
C GLY A 2 -5.41 -11.00 -12.68
N HIS A 3 -5.59 -10.40 -11.56
CA HIS A 3 -5.16 -9.03 -11.33
C HIS A 3 -4.04 -9.03 -10.31
N PHE A 4 -3.43 -7.90 -10.14
CA PHE A 4 -2.38 -7.74 -9.14
C PHE A 4 -2.50 -6.37 -8.49
N THR A 5 -1.91 -6.26 -7.32
CA THR A 5 -1.84 -5.00 -6.60
C THR A 5 -0.38 -4.70 -6.35
N LEU A 6 0.05 -3.50 -6.70
CA LEU A 6 1.41 -3.05 -6.49
C LEU A 6 1.44 -2.06 -5.34
N TYR A 7 2.30 -2.30 -4.38
CA TYR A 7 2.50 -1.41 -3.25
C TYR A 7 3.87 -0.76 -3.37
N VAL A 8 3.89 0.56 -3.46
CA VAL A 8 5.14 1.32 -3.60
C VAL A 8 5.35 2.16 -2.35
N LEU A 9 6.45 1.91 -1.67
CA LEU A 9 6.82 2.65 -0.48
C LEU A 9 7.76 3.78 -0.89
N ASN A 10 7.29 5.02 -0.72
CA ASN A 10 8.13 6.18 -1.00
C ASN A 10 8.75 6.65 0.32
N MET A 11 10.04 6.39 0.47
CA MET A 11 10.76 6.69 1.71
C MET A 11 10.90 8.19 1.94
N ASP A 12 11.01 8.97 0.87
CA ASP A 12 11.20 10.41 0.99
C ASP A 12 9.96 11.11 1.51
N THR A 13 8.79 10.71 1.02
CA THR A 13 7.54 11.34 1.40
C THR A 13 6.78 10.57 2.46
N ARG A 14 7.28 9.42 2.86
CA ARG A 14 6.64 8.51 3.82
C ARG A 14 5.21 8.20 3.39
N SER A 15 5.11 7.70 2.18
CA SER A 15 3.82 7.39 1.57
C SER A 15 3.79 5.97 1.02
N ILE A 16 2.61 5.37 1.01
CA ILE A 16 2.38 4.07 0.40
C ILE A 16 1.42 4.28 -0.75
N TYR A 17 1.88 4.01 -1.96
CA TYR A 17 1.02 4.05 -3.14
C TYR A 17 0.49 2.66 -3.40
N ILE A 18 -0.82 2.56 -3.55
CA ILE A 18 -1.51 1.29 -3.78
C ILE A 18 -2.10 1.34 -5.18
N MET A 19 -1.52 0.57 -6.08
CA MET A 19 -1.93 0.56 -7.49
C MET A 19 -2.52 -0.81 -7.78
N ASP A 20 -3.83 -0.83 -7.97
CA ASP A 20 -4.57 -2.05 -8.24
C ASP A 20 -5.08 -2.02 -9.68
N SER A 21 -4.90 -3.14 -10.37
CA SER A 21 -5.41 -3.28 -11.74
C SER A 21 -6.93 -3.41 -11.79
N MET A 22 -7.56 -3.66 -10.63
CA MET A 22 -9.01 -3.79 -10.51
C MET A 22 -9.57 -2.61 -9.73
N HIS A 23 -10.82 -2.25 -10.02
CA HIS A 23 -11.50 -1.24 -9.22
C HIS A 23 -11.87 -1.81 -7.85
N ILE A 24 -11.91 -0.92 -6.86
CA ILE A 24 -12.43 -1.29 -5.55
C ILE A 24 -13.91 -1.66 -5.73
N PRO A 25 -14.35 -2.80 -5.15
CA PRO A 25 -15.74 -3.21 -5.30
C PRO A 25 -16.71 -2.16 -4.80
N SER A 26 -17.85 -2.02 -5.49
CA SER A 26 -18.84 -1.03 -5.11
C SER A 26 -19.48 -1.31 -3.74
N TRP A 27 -19.40 -2.56 -3.27
CA TRP A 27 -19.97 -2.92 -1.96
C TRP A 27 -19.07 -2.47 -0.80
N PHE A 28 -17.85 -2.04 -1.09
CA PHE A 28 -16.94 -1.62 -0.03
C PHE A 28 -17.43 -0.32 0.62
N LYS A 29 -17.50 -0.29 1.94
CA LYS A 29 -18.05 0.83 2.70
C LYS A 29 -17.03 1.55 3.59
N GLY A 30 -15.74 1.33 3.38
CA GLY A 30 -14.71 1.98 4.18
C GLY A 30 -14.65 3.49 3.93
N ASP A 31 -14.14 4.24 4.92
CA ASP A 31 -14.02 5.69 4.83
C ASP A 31 -12.99 6.14 3.81
N HIS A 32 -11.96 5.33 3.60
CA HIS A 32 -10.88 5.64 2.67
C HIS A 32 -10.63 4.42 1.78
N PRO A 33 -10.35 4.62 0.48
CA PRO A 33 -10.12 3.48 -0.41
C PRO A 33 -9.03 2.52 0.07
N SER A 34 -8.01 3.03 0.76
CA SER A 34 -6.93 2.17 1.25
C SER A 34 -7.40 1.16 2.29
N MET A 35 -8.56 1.37 2.92
CA MET A 35 -9.07 0.42 3.91
C MET A 35 -9.43 -0.92 3.27
N HIS A 36 -9.68 -0.95 1.97
CA HIS A 36 -9.89 -2.20 1.26
C HIS A 36 -8.63 -3.08 1.27
N TYR A 37 -7.48 -2.46 1.50
CA TYR A 37 -6.19 -3.14 1.46
C TYR A 37 -5.52 -3.22 2.84
N ILE A 38 -6.29 -2.95 3.90
CA ILE A 38 -5.69 -2.77 5.23
C ILE A 38 -4.89 -3.98 5.73
N HIS A 39 -5.37 -5.18 5.44
CA HIS A 39 -4.65 -6.38 5.86
C HIS A 39 -3.29 -6.50 5.17
N ASN A 40 -3.25 -6.21 3.89
CA ASN A 40 -2.01 -6.27 3.13
C ASN A 40 -1.05 -5.18 3.58
N ILE A 41 -1.57 -3.98 3.84
CA ILE A 41 -0.74 -2.88 4.35
C ILE A 41 -0.14 -3.26 5.69
N HIS A 42 -0.92 -3.85 6.57
CA HIS A 42 -0.45 -4.27 7.88
C HIS A 42 0.67 -5.30 7.75
N TYR A 43 0.50 -6.28 6.89
CA TYR A 43 1.50 -7.31 6.65
C TYR A 43 2.79 -6.73 6.10
N ILE A 44 2.68 -5.87 5.08
CA ILE A 44 3.84 -5.24 4.46
C ILE A 44 4.57 -4.36 5.46
N ALA A 45 3.83 -3.56 6.21
CA ALA A 45 4.43 -2.65 7.18
C ALA A 45 5.19 -3.41 8.27
N ASN A 46 4.61 -4.49 8.78
CA ASN A 46 5.28 -5.29 9.80
C ASN A 46 6.60 -5.85 9.29
N ASN A 47 6.60 -6.40 8.09
CA ASN A 47 7.80 -6.99 7.52
C ASN A 47 8.85 -5.95 7.18
N MET A 48 8.43 -4.82 6.62
CA MET A 48 9.36 -3.77 6.25
C MET A 48 9.93 -3.05 7.46
N ASN A 49 9.12 -2.81 8.48
CA ASN A 49 9.61 -2.22 9.72
C ASN A 49 10.68 -3.12 10.35
N ALA A 50 10.43 -4.43 10.38
CA ALA A 50 11.41 -5.36 10.94
C ALA A 50 12.71 -5.34 10.14
N ALA A 51 12.61 -5.32 8.82
CA ALA A 51 13.80 -5.26 7.97
C ALA A 51 14.57 -3.96 8.18
N MET A 52 13.86 -2.84 8.29
CA MET A 52 14.51 -1.55 8.49
C MET A 52 15.19 -1.47 9.84
N GLU A 53 14.60 -2.06 10.88
CA GLU A 53 15.21 -2.09 12.20
C GLU A 53 16.50 -2.90 12.19
N LEU A 54 16.55 -3.99 11.44
CA LEU A 54 17.76 -4.77 11.30
C LEU A 54 18.85 -4.00 10.55
N ALA A 55 18.48 -3.29 9.51
CA ALA A 55 19.44 -2.53 8.72
C ALA A 55 19.90 -1.26 9.41
N ASN A 56 19.04 -0.67 10.24
CA ASN A 56 19.32 0.60 10.89
C ASN A 56 18.70 0.59 12.30
N PRO A 57 19.51 0.32 13.32
CA PRO A 57 19.00 0.25 14.71
C PRO A 57 18.35 1.55 15.20
N THR A 58 18.59 2.67 14.53
CA THR A 58 17.97 3.94 14.91
C THR A 58 16.63 4.16 14.23
N TRP A 59 16.14 3.19 13.47
CA TRP A 59 14.84 3.28 12.81
C TRP A 59 13.74 3.46 13.85
N LYS A 60 13.01 4.57 13.76
CA LYS A 60 11.94 4.91 14.69
C LYS A 60 10.61 5.12 14.00
N ASP A 61 10.60 5.02 12.69
CA ASP A 61 9.38 5.25 11.91
C ASP A 61 8.47 4.02 11.94
N ASP A 62 7.24 4.22 11.59
CA ASP A 62 6.27 3.13 11.49
C ASP A 62 5.56 3.23 10.14
N ILE A 63 5.92 2.33 9.25
CA ILE A 63 5.40 2.34 7.87
C ILE A 63 3.87 2.20 7.87
N TYR A 64 3.31 1.51 8.85
CA TYR A 64 1.86 1.36 8.92
C TYR A 64 1.16 2.71 9.04
N MET A 65 1.81 3.69 9.65
CA MET A 65 1.23 5.01 9.86
C MET A 65 1.48 5.96 8.67
N TRP A 66 2.17 5.49 7.65
CA TRP A 66 2.44 6.33 6.49
C TRP A 66 1.16 6.66 5.73
N ARG A 67 1.21 7.78 5.02
CA ARG A 67 0.10 8.23 4.18
C ARG A 67 -0.17 7.21 3.08
N ARG A 68 -1.46 6.87 2.89
CA ARG A 68 -1.87 5.93 1.86
C ARG A 68 -2.49 6.67 0.70
N ILE A 69 -2.04 6.36 -0.51
CA ILE A 69 -2.51 7.00 -1.72
C ILE A 69 -2.96 5.90 -2.67
N VAL A 70 -4.22 5.98 -3.07
CA VAL A 70 -4.79 5.04 -4.04
C VAL A 70 -5.12 5.87 -5.29
N PRO A 71 -4.20 5.91 -6.28
CA PRO A 71 -4.42 6.71 -7.46
C PRO A 71 -5.64 6.22 -8.25
N THR A 72 -6.47 7.15 -8.69
CA THR A 72 -7.63 6.82 -9.51
C THR A 72 -7.30 6.79 -10.99
N TRP A 73 -6.13 7.31 -11.37
CA TRP A 73 -5.71 7.41 -12.75
C TRP A 73 -5.00 6.15 -13.26
N VAL A 74 -4.75 5.17 -12.40
CA VAL A 74 -4.05 3.96 -12.79
C VAL A 74 -4.85 3.23 -13.85
N PRO A 75 -4.24 2.84 -14.98
CA PRO A 75 -4.95 2.11 -16.02
C PRO A 75 -5.48 0.78 -15.50
N ARG A 76 -6.72 0.48 -15.87
CA ARG A 76 -7.38 -0.75 -15.43
C ARG A 76 -7.66 -1.67 -16.59
N THR A 77 -6.81 -1.60 -17.59
CA THR A 77 -6.95 -2.43 -18.77
C THR A 77 -6.15 -3.70 -18.58
N LEU A 78 -6.31 -4.59 -19.55
CA LEU A 78 -5.59 -5.88 -19.52
C LEU A 78 -4.22 -5.80 -20.15
N ASN A 79 -3.74 -4.62 -20.45
CA ASN A 79 -2.46 -4.44 -21.12
C ASN A 79 -1.27 -4.42 -20.16
N TRP A 80 -1.49 -4.84 -19.00
CA TRP A 80 -0.41 -4.95 -18.01
C TRP A 80 0.64 -5.98 -18.40
#